data_85eb4350e32c6a57a1810d333e55e728
#
_entry.id   85eb4350e32c6a57a1810d333e55e728
#
_cell.length_a   1.000
_cell.length_b   1.000
_cell.length_c   1.000
_cell.angle_alpha   90.00
_cell.angle_beta   90.00
_cell.angle_gamma   90.00
#
_symmetry.space_group_name_H-M   'P 1'
#
loop_
_entity.id
_entity.type
_entity.pdbx_description
1 polymer ?
#
loop_
_entity_poly.entity_id
_entity_poly.type
_entity_poly.pdbx_seq_one_letter_code
_entity_poly.pdbx_strand_id
1 'polypeptide(L)'
;EEAYELNQKKTSLILGGMLWTKMQNRRIQTAIDLCDLGLDRIGENEEEFSIGAMVSLRQLELHAGLNEYTHGAVKNAVKDIVGVQFRNLATVGGSIWGRFGFSDVLTVFLAMDTYVELFCGGMVPLREFVNRKQDRDILVRVIVKKRAGCFAYLSVRNQSTDFPVLACAASCIEGEYRLSVGARPARAMLLLDDRHLLDEELSEDSIEAFAGWAKSRIP
;
A
#
# COMPACT_ATOMS: atom_id res chain seq x y z
N GLU A 1 -5.21 23.56 -1.28
CA GLU A 1 -4.45 24.53 -0.48
C GLU A 1 -5.05 24.66 0.93
N GLU A 2 -6.30 25.09 1.07
CA GLU A 2 -7.00 25.26 2.36
C GLU A 2 -6.89 24.02 3.26
N ALA A 3 -7.12 22.82 2.73
CA ALA A 3 -6.99 21.57 3.47
C ALA A 3 -5.58 21.37 4.07
N TYR A 4 -4.54 21.74 3.33
CA TYR A 4 -3.16 21.66 3.78
C TYR A 4 -2.90 22.68 4.91
N GLU A 5 -3.31 23.92 4.77
CA GLU A 5 -3.16 24.96 5.78
C GLU A 5 -3.87 24.58 7.08
N LEU A 6 -5.11 24.09 6.98
CA LEU A 6 -5.86 23.59 8.14
C LEU A 6 -5.18 22.40 8.81
N ASN A 7 -4.57 21.50 8.03
CA ASN A 7 -3.90 20.31 8.55
C ASN A 7 -2.62 20.62 9.34
N GLN A 8 -2.04 21.82 9.22
CA GLN A 8 -0.82 22.18 9.98
C GLN A 8 -1.08 22.27 11.51
N LYS A 9 -2.32 22.44 11.93
CA LYS A 9 -2.72 22.46 13.36
C LYS A 9 -2.75 21.05 13.94
N LYS A 10 -2.15 20.85 15.13
CA LYS A 10 -2.13 19.53 15.82
C LYS A 10 -3.52 18.98 16.15
N THR A 11 -4.53 19.83 16.26
CA THR A 11 -5.91 19.46 16.57
C THR A 11 -6.77 19.22 15.33
N SER A 12 -6.17 19.34 14.14
CA SER A 12 -6.81 19.01 12.88
C SER A 12 -6.58 17.56 12.49
N LEU A 13 -7.54 16.98 11.77
CA LEU A 13 -7.49 15.63 11.27
C LEU A 13 -8.10 15.55 9.88
N ILE A 14 -7.38 14.93 8.96
CA ILE A 14 -7.90 14.57 7.64
C ILE A 14 -8.79 13.33 7.80
N LEU A 15 -9.99 13.39 7.24
CA LEU A 15 -10.93 12.30 7.20
C LEU A 15 -10.70 11.45 5.95
N GLY A 16 -10.42 10.16 6.16
CA GLY A 16 -10.61 9.13 5.14
C GLY A 16 -11.91 8.38 5.47
N GLY A 17 -11.91 7.05 5.42
CA GLY A 17 -13.09 6.24 5.79
C GLY A 17 -13.45 6.24 7.28
N MET A 18 -12.72 6.95 8.12
CA MET A 18 -12.89 7.13 9.57
C MET A 18 -12.89 5.84 10.40
N LEU A 19 -12.52 4.71 9.84
CA LEU A 19 -12.61 3.40 10.51
C LEU A 19 -11.73 3.29 11.76
N TRP A 20 -10.51 3.83 11.69
CA TRP A 20 -9.59 3.91 12.84
C TRP A 20 -9.81 5.16 13.69
N THR A 21 -10.17 6.26 13.05
CA THR A 21 -10.35 7.56 13.69
C THR A 21 -11.44 7.52 14.78
N LYS A 22 -12.57 6.90 14.48
CA LYS A 22 -13.69 6.82 15.42
C LYS A 22 -13.42 5.94 16.64
N MET A 23 -12.38 5.12 16.60
CA MET A 23 -11.94 4.30 17.75
C MET A 23 -10.89 5.01 18.62
N GLN A 24 -10.39 6.18 18.17
CA GLN A 24 -9.41 6.96 18.91
C GLN A 24 -10.08 7.90 19.90
N ASN A 25 -9.50 8.01 21.08
CA ASN A 25 -9.94 8.97 22.09
C ASN A 25 -9.14 10.29 21.99
N ARG A 26 -9.17 10.92 20.80
CA ARG A 26 -8.44 12.14 20.52
C ARG A 26 -9.39 13.33 20.37
N ARG A 27 -9.05 14.46 21.02
CA ARG A 27 -9.78 15.71 20.80
C ARG A 27 -9.43 16.31 19.45
N ILE A 28 -10.42 16.39 18.57
CA ILE A 28 -10.34 17.00 17.23
C ILE A 28 -11.15 18.29 17.25
N GLN A 29 -10.52 19.38 16.81
CA GLN A 29 -11.19 20.68 16.67
C GLN A 29 -11.61 20.94 15.23
N THR A 30 -10.83 20.45 14.26
CA THR A 30 -11.08 20.62 12.84
C THR A 30 -11.01 19.28 12.12
N ALA A 31 -12.11 18.85 11.56
CA ALA A 31 -12.18 17.69 10.67
C ALA A 31 -12.10 18.18 9.22
N ILE A 32 -11.18 17.65 8.45
CA ILE A 32 -10.91 18.04 7.07
C ILE A 32 -11.39 16.90 6.18
N ASP A 33 -12.47 17.15 5.45
CA ASP A 33 -13.02 16.20 4.47
C ASP A 33 -12.43 16.49 3.09
N LEU A 34 -11.97 15.46 2.40
CA LEU A 34 -11.38 15.53 1.06
C LEU A 34 -12.32 14.98 -0.02
N CYS A 35 -13.56 14.62 0.31
CA CYS A 35 -14.48 13.93 -0.61
C CYS A 35 -14.77 14.73 -1.88
N ASP A 36 -14.91 16.06 -1.78
CA ASP A 36 -15.24 16.91 -2.93
C ASP A 36 -14.02 17.32 -3.79
N LEU A 37 -12.84 16.79 -3.50
CA LEU A 37 -11.62 17.12 -4.25
C LEU A 37 -11.35 16.19 -5.44
N GLY A 38 -12.28 15.28 -5.77
CA GLY A 38 -12.13 14.34 -6.88
C GLY A 38 -11.01 13.32 -6.70
N LEU A 39 -10.65 13.01 -5.44
CA LEU A 39 -9.61 12.06 -5.09
C LEU A 39 -10.12 10.61 -4.92
N ASP A 40 -11.34 10.34 -5.34
CA ASP A 40 -12.05 9.05 -5.24
C ASP A 40 -12.04 8.26 -6.56
N ARG A 41 -11.15 8.61 -7.49
CA ARG A 41 -11.07 8.01 -8.82
C ARG A 41 -9.75 7.29 -9.05
N ILE A 42 -9.80 6.25 -9.88
CA ILE A 42 -8.63 5.57 -10.43
C ILE A 42 -8.54 5.98 -11.89
N GLY A 43 -7.50 6.71 -12.25
CA GLY A 43 -7.11 6.99 -13.63
C GLY A 43 -6.17 5.91 -14.13
N GLU A 44 -6.31 5.55 -15.40
CA GLU A 44 -5.45 4.57 -16.06
C GLU A 44 -5.06 5.10 -17.44
N ASN A 45 -3.79 4.98 -17.77
CA ASN A 45 -3.24 5.20 -19.11
C ASN A 45 -2.24 4.08 -19.45
N GLU A 46 -1.50 4.23 -20.54
CA GLU A 46 -0.52 3.24 -21.01
C GLU A 46 0.69 3.12 -20.06
N GLU A 47 1.01 4.16 -19.30
CA GLU A 47 2.21 4.25 -18.47
C GLU A 47 1.96 3.99 -16.97
N GLU A 48 0.76 4.28 -16.48
CA GLU A 48 0.50 4.25 -15.04
C GLU A 48 -0.97 4.11 -14.65
N PHE A 49 -1.17 3.68 -13.41
CA PHE A 49 -2.41 3.88 -12.66
C PHE A 49 -2.23 5.05 -11.69
N SER A 50 -3.17 5.99 -11.71
CA SER A 50 -3.25 7.12 -10.78
C SER A 50 -4.42 6.91 -9.84
N ILE A 51 -4.14 6.52 -8.60
CA ILE A 51 -5.14 6.10 -7.61
C ILE A 51 -5.30 7.21 -6.58
N GLY A 52 -6.41 7.91 -6.58
CA GLY A 52 -6.69 8.98 -5.62
C GLY A 52 -6.72 8.49 -4.17
N ALA A 53 -6.34 9.34 -3.23
CA ALA A 53 -6.25 8.96 -1.83
C ALA A 53 -7.60 8.55 -1.21
N MET A 54 -8.71 9.05 -1.74
CA MET A 54 -10.07 8.74 -1.30
C MET A 54 -10.69 7.54 -2.01
N VAL A 55 -9.99 6.89 -2.94
CA VAL A 55 -10.42 5.63 -3.54
C VAL A 55 -10.64 4.60 -2.44
N SER A 56 -11.82 3.98 -2.43
CA SER A 56 -12.14 2.94 -1.47
C SER A 56 -11.41 1.62 -1.80
N LEU A 57 -11.16 0.80 -0.80
CA LEU A 57 -10.57 -0.53 -1.02
C LEU A 57 -11.47 -1.40 -1.89
N ARG A 58 -12.79 -1.14 -1.88
CA ARG A 58 -13.73 -1.86 -2.76
C ARG A 58 -13.57 -1.47 -4.23
N GLN A 59 -13.37 -0.20 -4.53
CA GLN A 59 -13.05 0.24 -5.89
C GLN A 59 -11.74 -0.37 -6.37
N LEU A 60 -10.72 -0.39 -5.49
CA LEU A 60 -9.44 -1.02 -5.77
C LEU A 60 -9.58 -2.52 -6.08
N GLU A 61 -10.38 -3.25 -5.27
CA GLU A 61 -10.67 -4.68 -5.43
C GLU A 61 -11.33 -5.00 -6.78
N LEU A 62 -12.19 -4.12 -7.26
CA LEU A 62 -13.01 -4.34 -8.46
C LEU A 62 -12.41 -3.74 -9.74
N HIS A 63 -11.32 -2.98 -9.66
CA HIS A 63 -10.76 -2.31 -10.84
C HIS A 63 -10.16 -3.33 -11.83
N ALA A 64 -10.78 -3.45 -13.00
CA ALA A 64 -10.44 -4.49 -13.98
C ALA A 64 -8.98 -4.37 -14.48
N GLY A 65 -8.57 -3.19 -14.97
CA GLY A 65 -7.22 -2.99 -15.51
C GLY A 65 -6.12 -3.23 -14.47
N LEU A 66 -6.33 -2.78 -13.22
CA LEU A 66 -5.35 -3.04 -12.15
C LEU A 66 -5.24 -4.52 -11.81
N ASN A 67 -6.36 -5.25 -11.81
CA ASN A 67 -6.38 -6.68 -11.56
C ASN A 67 -5.76 -7.48 -12.71
N GLU A 68 -5.98 -7.07 -13.94
CA GLU A 68 -5.35 -7.65 -15.11
C GLU A 68 -3.83 -7.43 -15.08
N TYR A 69 -3.39 -6.19 -14.91
CA TYR A 69 -1.97 -5.83 -14.81
C TYR A 69 -1.23 -6.58 -13.70
N THR A 70 -1.87 -6.74 -12.54
CA THR A 70 -1.23 -7.36 -11.37
C THR A 70 -1.52 -8.86 -11.25
N HIS A 71 -2.12 -9.50 -12.27
CA HIS A 71 -2.56 -10.92 -12.21
C HIS A 71 -3.39 -11.22 -10.95
N GLY A 72 -4.21 -10.25 -10.52
CA GLY A 72 -5.06 -10.36 -9.34
C GLY A 72 -4.36 -10.16 -7.99
N ALA A 73 -3.07 -9.82 -7.95
CA ALA A 73 -2.36 -9.62 -6.68
C ALA A 73 -2.99 -8.52 -5.81
N VAL A 74 -3.39 -7.39 -6.40
CA VAL A 74 -4.08 -6.31 -5.67
C VAL A 74 -5.43 -6.76 -5.14
N LYS A 75 -6.23 -7.44 -5.94
CA LYS A 75 -7.50 -8.03 -5.49
C LYS A 75 -7.29 -9.00 -4.33
N ASN A 76 -6.28 -9.87 -4.44
CA ASN A 76 -5.96 -10.84 -3.38
C ASN A 76 -5.51 -10.15 -2.09
N ALA A 77 -4.80 -9.02 -2.18
CA ALA A 77 -4.40 -8.25 -1.02
C ALA A 77 -5.58 -7.64 -0.27
N VAL A 78 -6.63 -7.19 -0.98
CA VAL A 78 -7.71 -6.43 -0.34
C VAL A 78 -8.97 -7.24 -0.05
N LYS A 79 -9.25 -8.34 -0.77
CA LYS A 79 -10.52 -9.09 -0.69
C LYS A 79 -10.88 -9.58 0.71
N ASP A 80 -9.87 -9.91 1.52
CA ASP A 80 -10.02 -10.46 2.86
C ASP A 80 -9.89 -9.41 3.98
N ILE A 81 -9.78 -8.12 3.62
CA ILE A 81 -9.79 -7.03 4.60
C ILE A 81 -11.21 -6.87 5.14
N VAL A 82 -11.46 -7.44 6.31
CA VAL A 82 -12.75 -7.43 7.01
C VAL A 82 -13.91 -7.86 6.09
N GLY A 83 -14.84 -6.97 5.79
CA GLY A 83 -16.01 -7.23 4.95
C GLY A 83 -16.20 -6.15 3.88
N VAL A 84 -17.15 -6.36 2.98
CA VAL A 84 -17.44 -5.42 1.88
C VAL A 84 -17.81 -4.04 2.43
N GLN A 85 -18.58 -3.96 3.51
CA GLN A 85 -18.99 -2.69 4.14
C GLN A 85 -17.77 -1.92 4.64
N PHE A 86 -16.80 -2.61 5.21
CA PHE A 86 -15.55 -2.00 5.64
C PHE A 86 -14.75 -1.48 4.43
N ARG A 87 -14.62 -2.29 3.38
CA ARG A 87 -13.87 -1.92 2.17
C ARG A 87 -14.53 -0.81 1.35
N ASN A 88 -15.85 -0.63 1.48
CA ASN A 88 -16.54 0.53 0.89
C ASN A 88 -16.16 1.86 1.56
N LEU A 89 -15.75 1.84 2.82
CA LEU A 89 -15.38 3.02 3.59
C LEU A 89 -13.86 3.22 3.70
N ALA A 90 -13.10 2.13 3.87
CA ALA A 90 -11.65 2.19 3.96
C ALA A 90 -11.05 2.75 2.68
N THR A 91 -10.13 3.71 2.81
CA THR A 91 -9.50 4.37 1.66
C THR A 91 -8.06 3.92 1.44
N VAL A 92 -7.62 3.98 0.19
CA VAL A 92 -6.21 3.72 -0.18
C VAL A 92 -5.28 4.67 0.56
N GLY A 93 -5.63 5.97 0.57
CA GLY A 93 -4.85 6.97 1.29
C GLY A 93 -4.69 6.68 2.77
N GLY A 94 -5.78 6.28 3.45
CA GLY A 94 -5.73 5.90 4.86
C GLY A 94 -4.84 4.69 5.12
N SER A 95 -4.89 3.69 4.22
CA SER A 95 -4.09 2.46 4.32
C SER A 95 -2.59 2.71 4.10
N ILE A 96 -2.24 3.65 3.20
CA ILE A 96 -0.85 4.00 2.89
C ILE A 96 -0.30 5.01 3.91
N TRP A 97 -1.05 6.08 4.21
CA TRP A 97 -0.61 7.11 5.15
C TRP A 97 -0.38 6.57 6.57
N GLY A 98 -1.23 5.64 7.01
CA GLY A 98 -1.13 5.02 8.33
C GLY A 98 0.16 4.25 8.56
N ARG A 99 0.78 3.74 7.51
CA ARG A 99 2.04 2.95 7.53
C ARG A 99 2.01 1.81 8.56
N PHE A 100 0.82 1.23 8.77
CA PHE A 100 0.67 0.09 9.67
C PHE A 100 1.36 -1.14 9.10
N GLY A 101 2.11 -1.87 9.93
CA GLY A 101 2.81 -3.09 9.51
C GLY A 101 1.88 -4.14 8.93
N PHE A 102 0.65 -4.23 9.43
CA PHE A 102 -0.39 -5.16 8.96
C PHE A 102 -1.15 -4.68 7.72
N SER A 103 -0.76 -3.56 7.09
CA SER A 103 -1.47 -3.06 5.91
C SER A 103 -1.18 -3.93 4.68
N ASP A 104 -2.16 -4.73 4.28
CA ASP A 104 -2.12 -5.54 3.05
C ASP A 104 -1.91 -4.63 1.82
N VAL A 105 -2.58 -3.48 1.80
CA VAL A 105 -2.49 -2.47 0.72
C VAL A 105 -1.07 -1.94 0.60
N LEU A 106 -0.46 -1.55 1.72
CA LEU A 106 0.92 -1.06 1.72
C LEU A 106 1.89 -2.15 1.25
N THR A 107 1.69 -3.38 1.72
CA THR A 107 2.54 -4.53 1.40
C THR A 107 2.50 -4.83 -0.11
N VAL A 108 1.32 -4.89 -0.73
CA VAL A 108 1.22 -5.20 -2.16
C VAL A 108 1.80 -4.08 -3.04
N PHE A 109 1.53 -2.82 -2.73
CA PHE A 109 2.07 -1.71 -3.51
C PHE A 109 3.57 -1.52 -3.34
N LEU A 110 4.12 -1.90 -2.20
CA LEU A 110 5.56 -1.78 -1.94
C LEU A 110 6.40 -2.72 -2.82
N ALA A 111 5.82 -3.84 -3.26
CA ALA A 111 6.46 -4.73 -4.23
C ALA A 111 6.41 -4.24 -5.68
N MET A 112 5.65 -3.17 -5.96
CA MET A 112 5.47 -2.59 -7.30
C MET A 112 6.35 -1.35 -7.49
N ASP A 113 6.43 -0.85 -8.73
CA ASP A 113 7.05 0.47 -9.02
C ASP A 113 6.05 1.57 -8.66
N THR A 114 6.00 1.88 -7.36
CA THR A 114 4.96 2.72 -6.78
C THR A 114 5.52 3.98 -6.15
N TYR A 115 4.80 5.06 -6.35
CA TYR A 115 5.07 6.39 -5.80
C TYR A 115 3.85 6.91 -5.06
N VAL A 116 4.06 7.82 -4.14
CA VAL A 116 3.02 8.67 -3.55
C VAL A 116 3.20 10.10 -4.01
N GLU A 117 2.12 10.76 -4.38
CA GLU A 117 2.09 12.19 -4.61
C GLU A 117 1.59 12.87 -3.34
N LEU A 118 2.44 13.70 -2.78
CA LEU A 118 2.15 14.54 -1.62
C LEU A 118 1.86 15.96 -2.08
N PHE A 119 0.95 16.64 -1.42
CA PHE A 119 0.55 18.00 -1.81
C PHE A 119 1.73 18.99 -1.82
N CYS A 120 2.53 18.99 -0.79
CA CYS A 120 3.71 19.85 -0.67
C CYS A 120 5.01 19.11 -1.04
N GLY A 121 5.13 17.85 -0.66
CA GLY A 121 6.32 17.03 -0.84
C GLY A 121 6.51 16.45 -2.24
N GLY A 122 5.53 16.62 -3.15
CA GLY A 122 5.59 16.13 -4.53
C GLY A 122 5.64 14.60 -4.62
N MET A 123 6.24 14.11 -5.70
CA MET A 123 6.37 12.68 -5.97
C MET A 123 7.49 12.04 -5.14
N VAL A 124 7.15 10.98 -4.42
CA VAL A 124 8.06 10.26 -3.52
C VAL A 124 7.91 8.75 -3.77
N PRO A 125 9.01 8.00 -4.03
CA PRO A 125 8.94 6.56 -4.09
C PRO A 125 8.33 5.96 -2.82
N LEU A 126 7.41 5.01 -2.96
CA LEU A 126 6.71 4.42 -1.80
C LEU A 126 7.70 3.81 -0.80
N ARG A 127 8.76 3.16 -1.28
CA ARG A 127 9.83 2.59 -0.45
C ARG A 127 10.56 3.62 0.44
N GLU A 128 10.64 4.87 -0.01
CA GLU A 128 11.20 5.96 0.78
C GLU A 128 10.15 6.54 1.73
N PHE A 129 8.92 6.72 1.22
CA PHE A 129 7.81 7.25 2.00
C PHE A 129 7.53 6.42 3.25
N VAL A 130 7.60 5.10 3.18
CA VAL A 130 7.37 4.20 4.33
C VAL A 130 8.33 4.51 5.48
N ASN A 131 9.57 4.89 5.17
CA ASN A 131 10.63 5.16 6.14
C ASN A 131 10.70 6.63 6.59
N ARG A 132 9.98 7.55 5.92
CA ARG A 132 9.94 8.96 6.32
C ARG A 132 9.25 9.13 7.67
N LYS A 133 9.71 10.12 8.43
CA LYS A 133 8.97 10.57 9.61
C LYS A 133 7.60 11.09 9.17
N GLN A 134 6.57 10.77 9.95
CA GLN A 134 5.24 11.33 9.70
C GLN A 134 5.27 12.85 9.91
N ASP A 135 4.71 13.55 8.93
CA ASP A 135 4.53 14.99 8.92
C ASP A 135 3.03 15.35 8.82
N ARG A 136 2.73 16.56 8.37
CA ARG A 136 1.37 17.05 8.18
C ARG A 136 1.07 17.39 6.72
N ASP A 137 1.76 16.75 5.81
CA ASP A 137 1.42 16.84 4.40
C ASP A 137 0.12 16.08 4.10
N ILE A 138 -0.36 16.17 2.89
CA ILE A 138 -1.56 15.48 2.40
C ILE A 138 -1.13 14.53 1.31
N LEU A 139 -1.47 13.25 1.45
CA LEU A 139 -1.37 12.29 0.38
C LEU A 139 -2.50 12.53 -0.61
N VAL A 140 -2.14 12.88 -1.84
CA VAL A 140 -3.08 13.21 -2.91
C VAL A 140 -3.46 11.95 -3.68
N ARG A 141 -2.46 11.18 -4.12
CA ARG A 141 -2.67 9.93 -4.86
C ARG A 141 -1.48 8.97 -4.75
N VAL A 142 -1.74 7.73 -5.09
CA VAL A 142 -0.74 6.68 -5.28
C VAL A 142 -0.60 6.45 -6.79
N ILE A 143 0.62 6.46 -7.28
CA ILE A 143 0.95 6.22 -8.69
C ILE A 143 1.65 4.88 -8.80
N VAL A 144 1.10 3.97 -9.61
CA VAL A 144 1.73 2.70 -9.94
C VAL A 144 2.18 2.75 -11.40
N LYS A 145 3.48 2.76 -11.63
CA LYS A 145 4.05 2.73 -12.98
C LYS A 145 3.87 1.35 -13.60
N LYS A 146 3.37 1.30 -14.83
CA LYS A 146 3.24 0.06 -15.59
C LYS A 146 4.61 -0.34 -16.11
N ARG A 147 5.11 -1.48 -15.64
CA ARG A 147 6.34 -2.12 -16.07
C ARG A 147 6.05 -3.56 -16.44
N ALA A 148 6.79 -4.09 -17.40
CA ALA A 148 6.70 -5.51 -17.72
C ALA A 148 7.12 -6.33 -16.49
N GLY A 149 6.24 -7.25 -16.04
CA GLY A 149 6.53 -8.03 -14.85
C GLY A 149 5.40 -8.93 -14.42
N CYS A 150 5.62 -9.67 -13.35
CA CYS A 150 4.63 -10.52 -12.70
C CYS A 150 4.53 -10.16 -11.21
N PHE A 151 3.36 -10.41 -10.65
CA PHE A 151 3.03 -10.02 -9.28
C PHE A 151 2.28 -11.13 -8.57
N ALA A 152 2.57 -11.33 -7.31
CA ALA A 152 1.84 -12.26 -6.46
C ALA A 152 1.63 -11.66 -5.07
N TYR A 153 0.54 -12.01 -4.42
CA TYR A 153 0.26 -11.66 -3.04
C TYR A 153 -0.29 -12.86 -2.30
N LEU A 154 0.27 -13.12 -1.12
CA LEU A 154 -0.17 -14.16 -0.20
C LEU A 154 -0.22 -13.61 1.23
N SER A 155 -1.14 -14.10 2.02
CA SER A 155 -1.18 -13.80 3.45
C SER A 155 -1.57 -15.03 4.28
N VAL A 156 -1.04 -15.08 5.49
CA VAL A 156 -1.44 -16.04 6.51
C VAL A 156 -2.27 -15.30 7.55
N ARG A 157 -3.46 -15.81 7.83
CA ARG A 157 -4.43 -15.26 8.79
C ARG A 157 -4.95 -16.37 9.70
N ASN A 158 -5.32 -16.04 10.94
CA ASN A 158 -5.96 -17.00 11.82
C ASN A 158 -7.39 -17.32 11.34
N GLN A 159 -8.11 -16.29 10.89
CA GLN A 159 -9.41 -16.39 10.21
C GLN A 159 -9.37 -15.52 8.95
N SER A 160 -10.23 -15.82 7.97
CA SER A 160 -10.15 -15.20 6.63
C SER A 160 -10.18 -13.67 6.64
N THR A 161 -10.88 -13.06 7.58
CA THR A 161 -11.03 -11.59 7.67
C THR A 161 -10.24 -10.94 8.81
N ASP A 162 -9.41 -11.70 9.52
CA ASP A 162 -8.51 -11.17 10.54
C ASP A 162 -7.38 -10.34 9.92
N PHE A 163 -6.68 -9.60 10.77
CA PHE A 163 -5.38 -9.06 10.40
C PHE A 163 -4.43 -10.18 9.99
N PRO A 164 -3.58 -9.95 8.98
CA PRO A 164 -2.59 -10.95 8.62
C PRO A 164 -1.59 -11.18 9.77
N VAL A 165 -1.28 -12.43 10.01
CA VAL A 165 -0.13 -12.83 10.86
C VAL A 165 1.17 -12.60 10.08
N LEU A 166 1.10 -12.84 8.76
CA LEU A 166 2.16 -12.57 7.80
C LEU A 166 1.52 -12.18 6.47
N ALA A 167 2.01 -11.15 5.84
CA ALA A 167 1.64 -10.75 4.48
C ALA A 167 2.90 -10.64 3.63
N CYS A 168 2.85 -11.20 2.43
CA CYS A 168 3.95 -11.15 1.47
C CYS A 168 3.43 -10.76 0.10
N ALA A 169 4.13 -9.86 -0.56
CA ALA A 169 3.95 -9.58 -1.98
C ALA A 169 5.29 -9.77 -2.69
N ALA A 170 5.28 -10.51 -3.77
CA ALA A 170 6.46 -10.72 -4.61
C ALA A 170 6.22 -10.16 -6.00
N SER A 171 7.25 -9.64 -6.61
CA SER A 171 7.24 -9.24 -8.00
C SER A 171 8.57 -9.52 -8.69
N CYS A 172 8.50 -9.74 -9.99
CA CYS A 172 9.64 -9.66 -10.88
C CYS A 172 9.32 -8.57 -11.90
N ILE A 173 10.02 -7.46 -11.85
CA ILE A 173 9.81 -6.29 -12.72
C ILE A 173 11.08 -6.06 -13.52
N GLU A 174 10.98 -6.21 -14.84
CA GLU A 174 12.13 -6.04 -15.77
C GLU A 174 13.35 -6.88 -15.34
N GLY A 175 13.11 -8.08 -14.77
CA GLY A 175 14.14 -8.99 -14.27
C GLY A 175 14.59 -8.75 -12.82
N GLU A 176 14.12 -7.68 -12.18
CA GLU A 176 14.43 -7.41 -10.77
C GLU A 176 13.42 -8.08 -9.84
N TYR A 177 13.89 -8.98 -8.98
CA TYR A 177 13.06 -9.63 -7.97
C TYR A 177 12.92 -8.79 -6.72
N ARG A 178 11.67 -8.65 -6.26
CA ARG A 178 11.30 -7.85 -5.10
C ARG A 178 10.40 -8.66 -4.19
N LEU A 179 10.64 -8.60 -2.90
CA LEU A 179 9.77 -9.17 -1.87
C LEU A 179 9.38 -8.10 -0.86
N SER A 180 8.11 -7.85 -0.71
CA SER A 180 7.59 -7.02 0.37
C SER A 180 6.99 -7.90 1.45
N VAL A 181 7.33 -7.62 2.72
CA VAL A 181 6.84 -8.37 3.88
C VAL A 181 6.16 -7.42 4.84
N GLY A 182 4.92 -7.76 5.22
CA GLY A 182 4.11 -7.03 6.18
C GLY A 182 3.64 -7.91 7.34
N ALA A 183 3.03 -7.28 8.31
CA ALA A 183 2.47 -7.80 9.55
C ALA A 183 3.51 -8.18 10.61
N ARG A 184 4.57 -8.91 10.29
CA ARG A 184 5.63 -9.26 11.25
C ARG A 184 6.56 -8.10 11.58
N PRO A 185 7.11 -7.37 10.60
CA PRO A 185 7.83 -6.13 10.92
C PRO A 185 6.84 -5.05 11.38
N ALA A 186 7.28 -4.15 12.23
CA ALA A 186 6.47 -3.02 12.70
C ALA A 186 5.97 -2.12 11.56
N ARG A 187 6.68 -2.14 10.42
CA ARG A 187 6.30 -1.54 9.13
C ARG A 187 6.55 -2.55 8.03
N ALA A 188 5.78 -2.47 6.94
CA ALA A 188 6.06 -3.27 5.76
C ALA A 188 7.48 -2.96 5.24
N MET A 189 8.22 -3.99 4.90
CA MET A 189 9.60 -3.91 4.43
C MET A 189 9.67 -4.39 2.98
N LEU A 190 10.46 -3.69 2.18
CA LEU A 190 10.84 -4.13 0.84
C LEU A 190 12.25 -4.72 0.90
N LEU A 191 12.39 -5.93 0.37
CA LEU A 191 13.64 -6.64 0.18
C LEU A 191 13.86 -6.77 -1.34
N LEU A 192 14.99 -6.31 -1.81
CA LEU A 192 15.45 -6.49 -3.19
C LEU A 192 16.47 -7.61 -3.19
N ASP A 193 16.51 -8.41 -4.25
CA ASP A 193 17.54 -9.45 -4.39
C ASP A 193 18.91 -8.84 -4.73
N ASP A 194 19.48 -8.12 -3.77
CA ASP A 194 20.80 -7.50 -3.87
C ASP A 194 21.96 -8.52 -3.88
N ARG A 195 21.64 -9.80 -3.68
CA ARG A 195 22.59 -10.92 -3.67
C ARG A 195 22.54 -11.75 -4.94
N HIS A 196 21.65 -11.42 -5.85
CA HIS A 196 21.47 -12.16 -7.10
C HIS A 196 21.21 -13.67 -6.90
N LEU A 197 20.39 -13.98 -5.87
CA LEU A 197 20.05 -15.36 -5.52
C LEU A 197 19.05 -16.00 -6.49
N LEU A 198 18.28 -15.15 -7.22
CA LEU A 198 17.21 -15.55 -8.11
C LEU A 198 17.50 -15.26 -9.61
N ASP A 199 18.70 -14.73 -9.94
CA ASP A 199 18.97 -14.16 -11.27
C ASP A 199 19.20 -15.18 -12.38
N GLU A 200 19.69 -16.39 -12.08
CA GLU A 200 20.09 -17.33 -13.12
C GLU A 200 18.93 -18.20 -13.60
N GLU A 201 18.36 -18.96 -12.71
CA GLU A 201 17.21 -19.82 -12.98
C GLU A 201 16.41 -20.00 -11.68
N LEU A 202 15.09 -19.81 -11.76
CA LEU A 202 14.24 -20.08 -10.60
C LEU A 202 14.20 -21.58 -10.33
N SER A 203 14.96 -22.01 -9.34
CA SER A 203 14.97 -23.37 -8.82
C SER A 203 14.44 -23.39 -7.38
N GLU A 204 14.05 -24.56 -6.89
CA GLU A 204 13.67 -24.70 -5.47
C GLU A 204 14.79 -24.25 -4.55
N ASP A 205 16.05 -24.62 -4.86
CA ASP A 205 17.21 -24.23 -4.06
C ASP A 205 17.43 -22.71 -4.02
N SER A 206 17.30 -22.02 -5.16
CA SER A 206 17.47 -20.56 -5.24
C SER A 206 16.35 -19.83 -4.46
N ILE A 207 15.11 -20.34 -4.55
CA ILE A 207 13.98 -19.82 -3.81
C ILE A 207 14.15 -20.02 -2.31
N GLU A 208 14.60 -21.20 -1.86
CA GLU A 208 14.90 -21.48 -0.44
C GLU A 208 16.04 -20.60 0.08
N ALA A 209 17.11 -20.42 -0.69
CA ALA A 209 18.21 -19.53 -0.35
C ALA A 209 17.74 -18.08 -0.16
N PHE A 210 16.95 -17.57 -1.11
CA PHE A 210 16.37 -16.24 -1.01
C PHE A 210 15.41 -16.12 0.18
N ALA A 211 14.54 -17.10 0.41
CA ALA A 211 13.61 -17.12 1.55
C ALA A 211 14.37 -17.15 2.89
N GLY A 212 15.43 -17.94 2.99
CA GLY A 212 16.31 -18.00 4.16
C GLY A 212 16.99 -16.65 4.44
N TRP A 213 17.52 -16.02 3.39
CA TRP A 213 18.07 -14.68 3.49
C TRP A 213 17.02 -13.65 3.89
N ALA A 214 15.85 -13.64 3.26
CA ALA A 214 14.75 -12.72 3.60
C ALA A 214 14.32 -12.88 5.07
N LYS A 215 14.18 -14.14 5.53
CA LYS A 215 13.84 -14.44 6.94
C LYS A 215 14.86 -13.83 7.91
N SER A 216 16.15 -13.84 7.57
CA SER A 216 17.19 -13.25 8.42
C SER A 216 17.13 -11.73 8.55
N ARG A 217 16.38 -11.04 7.65
CA ARG A 217 16.20 -9.59 7.63
C ARG A 217 14.94 -9.13 8.34
N ILE A 218 14.01 -10.04 8.63
CA ILE A 218 12.75 -9.75 9.31
C ILE A 218 12.98 -9.87 10.81
N PRO A 219 12.71 -8.82 11.61
CA PRO A 219 12.92 -8.80 13.06
C PRO A 219 11.96 -9.73 13.82
#